data_9a972146a336215ddfda7b8254f6c084
#
_entry.id   9a972146a336215ddfda7b8254f6c084
#
_cell.length_a   1.000
_cell.length_b   1.000
_cell.length_c   1.000
_cell.angle_alpha   90.00
_cell.angle_beta   90.00
_cell.angle_gamma   90.00
#
_symmetry.space_group_name_H-M   'P 1'
#
loop_
_entity.id
_entity.type
_entity.pdbx_description
1 polymer ?
#
loop_
_entity_poly.entity_id
_entity_poly.type
_entity_poly.pdbx_seq_one_letter_code
_entity_poly.pdbx_strand_id
1 'polypeptide(L)'
;MIYIDSTALVKLALTEPESGALATWLAERSEHPLVSSALHQAEVLRAIWRAEPAALPRGQRIIRRIQRVVLSQEMLDNAATVAPRKLGTAGAIHLASAIALRRDLAGFVTYDKALYEAAANALLPVASPA
;
A
#
# COMPACT_ATOMS: atom_id res chain seq x y z
N MET A 1 5.67 -8.52 8.67
CA MET A 1 4.58 -7.58 8.30
C MET A 1 4.33 -7.60 6.80
N ILE A 2 3.16 -7.15 6.40
CA ILE A 2 2.79 -7.02 5.00
C ILE A 2 2.59 -5.54 4.70
N TYR A 3 3.37 -5.01 3.75
CA TYR A 3 3.16 -3.67 3.25
C TYR A 3 2.00 -3.68 2.24
N ILE A 4 1.06 -2.78 2.43
CA ILE A 4 -0.11 -2.68 1.56
C ILE A 4 -0.26 -1.22 1.11
N ASP A 5 -0.28 -0.99 -0.21
CA ASP A 5 -0.40 0.36 -0.73
C ASP A 5 -1.86 0.82 -0.81
N SER A 6 -2.05 2.06 -1.22
CA SER A 6 -3.38 2.67 -1.28
C SER A 6 -4.29 2.00 -2.30
N THR A 7 -3.76 1.49 -3.42
CA THR A 7 -4.58 0.80 -4.43
C THR A 7 -5.22 -0.46 -3.87
N ALA A 8 -4.47 -1.20 -3.06
CA ALA A 8 -4.97 -2.41 -2.41
C ALA A 8 -5.93 -2.06 -1.26
N LEU A 9 -5.62 -1.03 -0.46
CA LEU A 9 -6.51 -0.62 0.63
C LEU A 9 -7.88 -0.17 0.12
N VAL A 10 -7.94 0.52 -1.02
CA VAL A 10 -9.21 0.92 -1.64
C VAL A 10 -10.05 -0.31 -1.99
N LYS A 11 -9.45 -1.40 -2.45
CA LYS A 11 -10.16 -2.64 -2.76
C LYS A 11 -10.74 -3.36 -1.53
N LEU A 12 -10.26 -3.05 -0.34
CA LEU A 12 -10.87 -3.53 0.90
C LEU A 12 -12.09 -2.71 1.32
N ALA A 13 -12.12 -1.44 0.93
CA ALA A 13 -13.21 -0.53 1.25
C ALA A 13 -14.32 -0.54 0.20
N LEU A 14 -13.96 -0.66 -1.08
CA LEU A 14 -14.88 -0.72 -2.21
C LEU A 14 -14.88 -2.13 -2.80
N THR A 15 -16.04 -2.53 -3.34
CA THR A 15 -16.13 -3.83 -4.04
C THR A 15 -15.65 -3.68 -5.47
N GLU A 16 -14.49 -4.27 -5.76
CA GLU A 16 -13.87 -4.32 -7.08
C GLU A 16 -13.57 -5.78 -7.43
N PRO A 17 -13.25 -6.10 -8.70
CA PRO A 17 -13.06 -7.51 -9.12
C PRO A 17 -12.08 -8.31 -8.26
N GLU A 18 -11.00 -7.68 -7.79
CA GLU A 18 -9.94 -8.34 -7.02
C GLU A 18 -10.19 -8.35 -5.51
N SER A 19 -11.25 -7.68 -5.02
CA SER A 19 -11.49 -7.52 -3.57
C SER A 19 -11.59 -8.85 -2.82
N GLY A 20 -12.29 -9.82 -3.42
CA GLY A 20 -12.42 -11.16 -2.81
C GLY A 20 -11.11 -11.90 -2.71
N ALA A 21 -10.32 -11.91 -3.80
CA ALA A 21 -9.01 -12.56 -3.83
C ALA A 21 -8.04 -11.91 -2.83
N LEU A 22 -8.05 -10.58 -2.74
CA LEU A 22 -7.24 -9.85 -1.77
C LEU A 22 -7.61 -10.21 -0.34
N ALA A 23 -8.91 -10.21 -0.01
CA ALA A 23 -9.39 -10.55 1.32
C ALA A 23 -8.96 -11.97 1.73
N THR A 24 -9.09 -12.93 0.83
CA THR A 24 -8.65 -14.31 1.05
C THR A 24 -7.14 -14.39 1.29
N TRP A 25 -6.37 -13.73 0.43
CA TRP A 25 -4.90 -13.72 0.53
C TRP A 25 -4.42 -13.15 1.87
N LEU A 26 -5.06 -12.07 2.34
CA LEU A 26 -4.74 -11.46 3.64
C LEU A 26 -5.18 -12.34 4.81
N ALA A 27 -6.35 -12.98 4.71
CA ALA A 27 -6.85 -13.86 5.76
C ALA A 27 -5.93 -15.07 6.00
N GLU A 28 -5.35 -15.60 4.93
CA GLU A 28 -4.37 -16.70 5.01
C GLU A 28 -3.05 -16.29 5.66
N ARG A 29 -2.83 -14.99 5.84
CA ARG A 29 -1.60 -14.39 6.40
C ARG A 29 -1.92 -13.47 7.58
N SER A 30 -2.97 -13.80 8.30
CA SER A 30 -3.50 -12.96 9.39
C SER A 30 -2.53 -12.75 10.57
N GLU A 31 -1.50 -13.58 10.68
CA GLU A 31 -0.43 -13.43 11.66
C GLU A 31 0.48 -12.22 11.39
N HIS A 32 0.47 -11.70 10.18
CA HIS A 32 1.29 -10.55 9.81
C HIS A 32 0.52 -9.24 9.96
N PRO A 33 1.03 -8.27 10.73
CA PRO A 33 0.41 -6.94 10.76
C PRO A 33 0.54 -6.23 9.42
N LEU A 34 -0.46 -5.40 9.09
CA LEU A 34 -0.46 -4.60 7.88
C LEU A 34 0.19 -3.24 8.15
N VAL A 35 1.02 -2.80 7.23
CA VAL A 35 1.73 -1.53 7.32
C VAL A 35 1.65 -0.78 5.98
N SER A 36 1.63 0.53 6.04
CA SER A 36 1.68 1.40 4.86
C SER A 36 2.34 2.72 5.18
N SER A 37 2.74 3.48 4.17
CA SER A 37 3.15 4.87 4.36
C SER A 37 2.02 5.68 4.99
N ALA A 38 2.32 6.64 5.84
CA ALA A 38 1.34 7.58 6.39
C ALA A 38 0.53 8.29 5.28
N LEU A 39 1.09 8.36 4.06
CA LEU A 39 0.43 8.91 2.88
C LEU A 39 -0.89 8.17 2.56
N HIS A 40 -1.00 6.88 2.89
CA HIS A 40 -2.19 6.08 2.56
C HIS A 40 -3.48 6.69 3.09
N GLN A 41 -3.43 7.34 4.24
CA GLN A 41 -4.64 7.87 4.88
C GLN A 41 -5.36 8.87 3.96
N ALA A 42 -4.62 9.80 3.39
CA ALA A 42 -5.19 10.78 2.46
C ALA A 42 -5.55 10.13 1.11
N GLU A 43 -4.69 9.28 0.59
CA GLU A 43 -4.93 8.64 -0.70
C GLU A 43 -6.19 7.76 -0.70
N VAL A 44 -6.33 6.91 0.31
CA VAL A 44 -7.46 5.97 0.41
C VAL A 44 -8.77 6.74 0.62
N LEU A 45 -8.80 7.68 1.56
CA LEU A 45 -10.02 8.43 1.86
C LEU A 45 -10.45 9.32 0.67
N ARG A 46 -9.50 9.93 -0.02
CA ARG A 46 -9.85 10.72 -1.22
C ARG A 46 -10.38 9.85 -2.35
N ALA A 47 -9.80 8.68 -2.57
CA ALA A 47 -10.28 7.75 -3.59
C ALA A 47 -11.72 7.29 -3.28
N ILE A 48 -11.99 6.94 -2.03
CA ILE A 48 -13.33 6.53 -1.59
C ILE A 48 -14.31 7.69 -1.71
N TRP A 49 -13.91 8.90 -1.28
CA TRP A 49 -14.77 10.08 -1.34
C TRP A 49 -15.18 10.41 -2.78
N ARG A 50 -14.26 10.24 -3.73
CA ARG A 50 -14.58 10.48 -5.15
C ARG A 50 -15.46 9.40 -5.76
N ALA A 51 -15.25 8.13 -5.40
CA ALA A 51 -15.95 7.02 -6.02
C ALA A 51 -17.29 6.69 -5.34
N GLU A 52 -17.31 6.67 -4.01
CA GLU A 52 -18.47 6.25 -3.21
C GLU A 52 -18.40 6.87 -1.81
N PRO A 53 -18.83 8.14 -1.65
CA PRO A 53 -18.74 8.83 -0.35
C PRO A 53 -19.39 8.07 0.80
N ALA A 54 -20.44 7.30 0.54
CA ALA A 54 -21.13 6.51 1.56
C ALA A 54 -20.22 5.42 2.18
N ALA A 55 -19.14 5.03 1.51
CA ALA A 55 -18.19 4.04 2.02
C ALA A 55 -17.08 4.65 2.91
N LEU A 56 -17.05 5.98 3.11
CA LEU A 56 -16.03 6.61 3.96
C LEU A 56 -15.92 6.00 5.36
N PRO A 57 -17.02 5.73 6.09
CA PRO A 57 -16.89 5.10 7.41
C PRO A 57 -16.19 3.75 7.38
N ARG A 58 -16.44 2.95 6.34
CA ARG A 58 -15.74 1.65 6.15
C ARG A 58 -14.24 1.87 5.90
N GLY A 59 -13.90 2.82 5.04
CA GLY A 59 -12.51 3.19 4.78
C GLY A 59 -11.78 3.64 6.04
N GLN A 60 -12.42 4.46 6.86
CA GLN A 60 -11.86 4.92 8.13
C GLN A 60 -11.59 3.75 9.09
N ARG A 61 -12.49 2.77 9.16
CA ARG A 61 -12.28 1.57 9.99
C ARG A 61 -11.09 0.74 9.51
N ILE A 62 -10.92 0.60 8.20
CA ILE A 62 -9.79 -0.11 7.61
C ILE A 62 -8.49 0.59 7.95
N ILE A 63 -8.42 1.91 7.74
CA ILE A 63 -7.23 2.72 8.01
C ILE A 63 -6.76 2.60 9.47
N ARG A 64 -7.68 2.53 10.42
CA ARG A 64 -7.34 2.39 11.84
C ARG A 64 -6.54 1.13 12.17
N ARG A 65 -6.61 0.11 11.32
CA ARG A 65 -5.89 -1.17 11.51
C ARG A 65 -4.51 -1.18 10.87
N ILE A 66 -4.17 -0.13 10.12
CA ILE A 66 -2.92 -0.07 9.37
C ILE A 66 -1.87 0.65 10.20
N GLN A 67 -0.73 -0.01 10.41
CA GLN A 67 0.44 0.63 11.00
C GLN A 67 1.04 1.60 9.99
N ARG A 68 1.49 2.76 10.46
CA ARG A 68 1.97 3.83 9.57
C ARG A 68 3.47 3.97 9.62
N VAL A 69 4.10 4.00 8.43
CA VAL A 69 5.46 4.47 8.28
C VAL A 69 5.43 6.00 8.19
N VAL A 70 6.10 6.64 9.13
CA VAL A 70 6.12 8.10 9.24
C VAL A 70 6.79 8.73 8.01
N LEU A 71 6.21 9.82 7.50
CA LEU A 71 6.81 10.65 6.46
C LEU A 71 7.84 11.60 7.07
N SER A 72 8.96 11.04 7.51
CA SER A 72 10.08 11.84 8.02
C SER A 72 10.81 12.55 6.89
N GLN A 73 11.64 13.54 7.24
CA GLN A 73 12.51 14.18 6.25
C GLN A 73 13.42 13.16 5.57
N GLU A 74 13.97 12.21 6.32
CA GLU A 74 14.79 11.13 5.78
C GLU A 74 14.01 10.28 4.77
N MET A 75 12.76 9.93 5.08
CA MET A 75 11.92 9.16 4.16
C MET A 75 11.63 9.94 2.87
N LEU A 76 11.34 11.23 2.98
CA LEU A 76 11.11 12.07 1.81
C LEU A 76 12.37 12.20 0.95
N ASP A 77 13.53 12.35 1.57
CA ASP A 77 14.81 12.40 0.86
C ASP A 77 15.09 11.09 0.12
N ASN A 78 14.84 9.95 0.75
CA ASN A 78 15.01 8.64 0.13
C ASN A 78 14.04 8.44 -1.05
N ALA A 79 12.80 8.85 -0.89
CA ALA A 79 11.80 8.75 -1.95
C ALA A 79 12.16 9.61 -3.17
N ALA A 80 12.79 10.76 -2.95
CA ALA A 80 13.14 11.70 -4.01
C ALA A 80 14.05 11.09 -5.09
N THR A 81 14.85 10.08 -4.75
CA THR A 81 15.83 9.48 -5.66
C THR A 81 15.71 7.96 -5.80
N VAL A 82 14.64 7.35 -5.29
CA VAL A 82 14.44 5.91 -5.45
C VAL A 82 14.16 5.55 -6.92
N ALA A 83 14.77 4.48 -7.40
CA ALA A 83 14.57 4.02 -8.78
C ALA A 83 13.23 3.28 -8.95
N PRO A 84 12.62 3.34 -10.14
CA PRO A 84 13.07 4.04 -11.35
C PRO A 84 12.67 5.53 -11.34
N ARG A 85 13.42 6.36 -12.07
CA ARG A 85 13.19 7.81 -12.13
C ARG A 85 11.79 8.20 -12.60
N LYS A 86 11.17 7.38 -13.42
CA LYS A 86 9.82 7.63 -13.97
C LYS A 86 8.68 7.29 -13.01
N LEU A 87 8.98 6.65 -11.87
CA LEU A 87 7.95 6.34 -10.87
C LEU A 87 7.39 7.63 -10.29
N GLY A 88 6.04 7.73 -10.21
CA GLY A 88 5.39 8.90 -9.64
C GLY A 88 5.72 9.09 -8.16
N THR A 89 5.52 10.31 -7.65
CA THR A 89 5.91 10.67 -6.28
C THR A 89 5.25 9.78 -5.22
N ALA A 90 3.95 9.52 -5.32
CA ALA A 90 3.26 8.64 -4.36
C ALA A 90 3.84 7.22 -4.40
N GLY A 91 4.07 6.66 -5.59
CA GLY A 91 4.70 5.36 -5.76
C GLY A 91 6.11 5.33 -5.18
N ALA A 92 6.89 6.38 -5.39
CA ALA A 92 8.23 6.51 -4.84
C ALA A 92 8.23 6.52 -3.31
N ILE A 93 7.26 7.20 -2.68
CA ILE A 93 7.10 7.21 -1.23
C ILE A 93 6.74 5.82 -0.71
N HIS A 94 5.79 5.12 -1.35
CA HIS A 94 5.43 3.76 -0.98
C HIS A 94 6.62 2.81 -1.11
N LEU A 95 7.36 2.90 -2.22
CA LEU A 95 8.52 2.05 -2.46
C LEU A 95 9.62 2.30 -1.43
N ALA A 96 9.98 3.55 -1.18
CA ALA A 96 11.01 3.90 -0.19
C ALA A 96 10.61 3.43 1.21
N SER A 97 9.33 3.58 1.58
CA SER A 97 8.79 3.13 2.86
C SER A 97 8.92 1.62 3.03
N ALA A 98 8.59 0.86 1.98
CA ALA A 98 8.71 -0.59 2.00
C ALA A 98 10.17 -1.06 2.03
N ILE A 99 11.05 -0.39 1.28
CA ILE A 99 12.48 -0.71 1.28
C ILE A 99 13.08 -0.54 2.69
N ALA A 100 12.66 0.49 3.42
CA ALA A 100 13.10 0.71 4.80
C ALA A 100 12.72 -0.45 5.73
N LEU A 101 11.68 -1.20 5.40
CA LEU A 101 11.17 -2.32 6.19
C LEU A 101 11.54 -3.70 5.59
N ARG A 102 12.37 -3.74 4.55
CA ARG A 102 12.56 -4.96 3.72
C ARG A 102 12.88 -6.22 4.50
N ARG A 103 13.62 -6.11 5.61
CA ARG A 103 14.01 -7.27 6.42
C ARG A 103 12.84 -7.94 7.13
N ASP A 104 11.77 -7.17 7.36
CA ASP A 104 10.59 -7.62 8.11
C ASP A 104 9.37 -7.87 7.22
N LEU A 105 9.51 -7.67 5.90
CA LEU A 105 8.39 -7.83 4.98
C LEU A 105 8.19 -9.27 4.54
N ALA A 106 7.00 -9.79 4.81
CA ALA A 106 6.49 -11.05 4.26
C ALA A 106 5.73 -10.84 2.94
N GLY A 107 5.35 -9.60 2.63
CA GLY A 107 4.64 -9.27 1.40
C GLY A 107 4.60 -7.77 1.13
N PHE A 108 4.52 -7.42 -0.13
CA PHE A 108 4.27 -6.07 -0.63
C PHE A 108 3.12 -6.15 -1.63
N VAL A 109 1.96 -5.61 -1.25
CA VAL A 109 0.73 -5.75 -2.02
C VAL A 109 0.38 -4.44 -2.70
N THR A 110 0.27 -4.47 -4.02
CA THR A 110 -0.14 -3.32 -4.83
C THR A 110 -0.87 -3.79 -6.09
N TYR A 111 -1.76 -2.95 -6.60
CA TYR A 111 -2.41 -3.11 -7.91
C TYR A 111 -1.96 -2.03 -8.89
N ASP A 112 -1.03 -1.18 -8.49
CA ASP A 112 -0.36 -0.24 -9.39
C ASP A 112 0.76 -0.99 -10.12
N LYS A 113 0.62 -1.12 -11.43
CA LYS A 113 1.54 -1.90 -12.26
C LYS A 113 2.97 -1.35 -12.20
N ALA A 114 3.13 -0.04 -12.28
CA ALA A 114 4.46 0.59 -12.24
C ALA A 114 5.13 0.37 -10.88
N LEU A 115 4.36 0.49 -9.80
CA LEU A 115 4.87 0.25 -8.44
C LEU A 115 5.19 -1.23 -8.22
N TYR A 116 4.36 -2.14 -8.74
CA TYR A 116 4.62 -3.58 -8.67
C TYR A 116 5.97 -3.92 -9.32
N GLU A 117 6.20 -3.43 -10.54
CA GLU A 117 7.45 -3.67 -11.26
C GLU A 117 8.66 -3.08 -10.52
N ALA A 118 8.51 -1.85 -10.00
CA ALA A 118 9.57 -1.19 -9.24
C ALA A 118 9.92 -1.96 -7.95
N ALA A 119 8.91 -2.44 -7.24
CA ALA A 119 9.09 -3.22 -6.02
C ALA A 119 9.73 -4.59 -6.30
N ALA A 120 9.32 -5.25 -7.39
CA ALA A 120 9.93 -6.50 -7.82
C ALA A 120 11.41 -6.31 -8.16
N ASN A 121 11.75 -5.24 -8.88
CA ASN A 121 13.13 -4.91 -9.22
C ASN A 121 13.97 -4.56 -7.97
N ALA A 122 13.34 -4.05 -6.92
CA ALA A 122 13.97 -3.81 -5.62
C ALA A 122 14.06 -5.09 -4.76
N LEU A 123 13.67 -6.24 -5.29
CA LEU A 123 13.68 -7.55 -4.63
C LEU A 123 12.74 -7.63 -3.41
N LEU A 124 11.65 -6.89 -3.43
CA LEU A 124 10.60 -7.02 -2.42
C LEU A 124 9.65 -8.20 -2.77
N PRO A 125 9.04 -8.83 -1.75
CA PRO A 125 8.12 -9.96 -1.97
C PRO A 125 6.75 -9.47 -2.46
N VAL A 126 6.66 -9.18 -3.75
CA VAL A 126 5.46 -8.57 -4.37
C VAL A 126 4.30 -9.53 -4.53
N ALA A 127 3.08 -9.01 -4.38
CA ALA A 127 1.84 -9.74 -4.63
C ALA A 127 0.76 -8.80 -5.18
N SER A 128 -0.09 -9.35 -6.03
CA SER A 128 -1.24 -8.67 -6.60
C SER A 128 -2.38 -9.69 -6.75
N PRO A 129 -2.98 -10.13 -5.62
CA PRO A 129 -3.98 -11.22 -5.64
C PRO A 129 -5.17 -10.90 -6.55
N ALA A 130 -5.50 -11.85 -7.42
CA ALA A 130 -6.57 -11.68 -8.40
C ALA A 130 -7.34 -12.98 -8.64
#